data_604f26c800ecd506859914213d1d4666
#
_entry.id   604f26c800ecd506859914213d1d4666
#
_cell.length_a   1.000
_cell.length_b   1.000
_cell.length_c   1.000
_cell.angle_alpha   90.00
_cell.angle_beta   90.00
_cell.angle_gamma   90.00
#
_symmetry.space_group_name_H-M   'P 1'
#
loop_
_entity.id
_entity.type
_entity.pdbx_description
1 polymer ?
#
loop_
_entity_poly.entity_id
_entity_poly.type
_entity_poly.pdbx_seq_one_letter_code
_entity_poly.pdbx_strand_id
1 'polypeptide(L)'
;MTVTFCGHGDFHGEKAVMDWLRETVGALILRGADEFLLGGYGGFDACAATVVWELKKKYPTIRSTLVLPYLDRTVDATKYAGTLYPPLEQVPMRYAISKRNDWMIREADVVVAYVTHDWGGAAKALAYAKRKKKEIINYEKF
;
A
#
# COMPACT_ATOMS: atom_id res chain seq x y z
N MET A 1 9.46 1.17 -11.40
CA MET A 1 9.64 1.30 -9.93
C MET A 1 8.33 0.95 -9.25
N THR A 2 8.41 0.11 -8.26
CA THR A 2 7.23 -0.41 -7.53
C THR A 2 7.08 0.29 -6.18
N VAL A 3 5.85 0.71 -5.88
CA VAL A 3 5.50 1.41 -4.65
C VAL A 3 4.44 0.61 -3.91
N THR A 4 4.56 0.52 -2.60
CA THR A 4 3.49 -0.02 -1.74
C THR A 4 3.17 0.95 -0.61
N PHE A 5 2.12 0.64 0.11
CA PHE A 5 1.57 1.52 1.15
C PHE A 5 1.39 0.75 2.45
N CYS A 6 1.58 1.41 3.57
CA CYS A 6 1.14 0.89 4.86
C CYS A 6 0.64 2.03 5.74
N GLY A 7 -0.50 1.85 6.35
CA GLY A 7 -1.08 2.90 7.18
C GLY A 7 -2.20 2.39 8.07
N HIS A 8 -2.57 3.22 9.04
CA HIS A 8 -3.57 2.85 10.02
C HIS A 8 -4.94 2.61 9.39
N GLY A 9 -5.61 1.54 9.84
CA GLY A 9 -6.92 1.16 9.33
C GLY A 9 -8.04 2.12 9.71
N ASP A 10 -7.85 2.86 10.80
CA ASP A 10 -8.83 3.85 11.30
C ASP A 10 -8.65 5.25 10.71
N PHE A 11 -7.85 5.38 9.67
CA PHE A 11 -7.72 6.64 8.94
C PHE A 11 -9.02 6.96 8.18
N HIS A 12 -9.49 8.20 8.27
CA HIS A 12 -10.77 8.63 7.71
C HIS A 12 -10.66 9.66 6.58
N GLY A 13 -9.49 9.83 6.01
CA GLY A 13 -9.32 10.71 4.84
C GLY A 13 -9.19 12.18 5.17
N GLU A 14 -8.52 12.51 6.27
CA GLU A 14 -8.25 13.90 6.62
C GLU A 14 -7.57 14.64 5.47
N LYS A 15 -8.03 15.87 5.20
CA LYS A 15 -7.63 16.63 4.00
C LYS A 15 -6.12 16.81 3.88
N ALA A 16 -5.44 17.14 4.98
CA ALA A 16 -3.99 17.37 4.95
C ALA A 16 -3.23 16.11 4.51
N VAL A 17 -3.65 14.94 5.00
CA VAL A 17 -3.04 13.67 4.63
C VAL A 17 -3.36 13.31 3.18
N MET A 18 -4.59 13.53 2.75
CA MET A 18 -4.97 13.27 1.35
C MET A 18 -4.17 14.14 0.38
N ASP A 19 -4.00 15.40 0.69
CA ASP A 19 -3.20 16.31 -0.13
C ASP A 19 -1.74 15.87 -0.19
N TRP A 20 -1.18 15.50 0.96
CA TRP A 20 0.17 14.94 1.03
C TRP A 20 0.30 13.66 0.21
N LEU A 21 -0.69 12.79 0.29
CA LEU A 21 -0.68 11.52 -0.43
C LEU A 21 -0.70 11.73 -1.95
N ARG A 22 -1.52 12.67 -2.43
CA ARG A 22 -1.54 13.03 -3.85
C ARG A 22 -0.20 13.60 -4.32
N GLU A 23 0.39 14.48 -3.55
CA GLU A 23 1.71 15.05 -3.87
C GLU A 23 2.80 13.98 -3.86
N THR A 24 2.80 13.12 -2.85
CA THR A 24 3.81 12.07 -2.71
C THR A 24 3.73 11.07 -3.86
N VAL A 25 2.54 10.57 -4.17
CA VAL A 25 2.35 9.62 -5.27
C VAL A 25 2.67 10.28 -6.60
N GLY A 26 2.23 11.52 -6.81
CA GLY A 26 2.56 12.26 -8.03
C GLY A 26 4.06 12.42 -8.23
N ALA A 27 4.80 12.77 -7.18
CA ALA A 27 6.25 12.89 -7.23
C ALA A 27 6.93 11.55 -7.55
N LEU A 28 6.43 10.45 -6.97
CA LEU A 28 6.95 9.12 -7.25
C LEU A 28 6.71 8.70 -8.70
N ILE A 29 5.55 9.03 -9.27
CA ILE A 29 5.27 8.77 -10.68
C ILE A 29 6.28 9.49 -11.56
N LEU A 30 6.60 10.74 -11.26
CA LEU A 30 7.62 11.50 -11.99
C LEU A 30 9.03 10.92 -11.84
N ARG A 31 9.29 10.18 -10.76
CA ARG A 31 10.55 9.44 -10.56
C ARG A 31 10.57 8.09 -11.30
N GLY A 32 9.47 7.68 -11.92
CA GLY A 32 9.38 6.41 -12.65
C GLY A 32 8.53 5.34 -11.98
N ALA A 33 7.77 5.68 -10.93
CA ALA A 33 6.85 4.72 -10.33
C ALA A 33 5.73 4.40 -11.31
N ASP A 34 5.52 3.13 -11.59
CA ASP A 34 4.53 2.64 -12.55
C ASP A 34 3.68 1.48 -12.00
N GLU A 35 4.09 0.83 -10.93
CA GLU A 35 3.35 -0.25 -10.29
C GLU A 35 3.10 0.09 -8.82
N PHE A 36 1.83 0.03 -8.42
CA PHE A 36 1.39 0.35 -7.06
C PHE A 36 0.70 -0.87 -6.47
N LEU A 37 1.26 -1.42 -5.38
CA LEU A 37 0.74 -2.60 -4.70
C LEU A 37 -0.08 -2.16 -3.49
N LEU A 38 -1.32 -2.61 -3.42
CA LEU A 38 -2.27 -2.22 -2.38
C LEU A 38 -2.89 -3.46 -1.74
N GLY A 39 -3.12 -3.39 -0.44
CA GLY A 39 -3.65 -4.51 0.31
C GLY A 39 -5.17 -4.52 0.44
N GLY A 40 -5.82 -3.38 0.23
CA GLY A 40 -7.27 -3.28 0.29
C GLY A 40 -7.88 -3.39 1.69
N TYR A 41 -7.09 -3.25 2.74
CA TYR A 41 -7.56 -3.32 4.12
C TYR A 41 -7.37 -2.00 4.84
N GLY A 42 -8.46 -1.47 5.38
CA GLY A 42 -8.44 -0.29 6.23
C GLY A 42 -8.51 1.02 5.47
N GLY A 43 -8.66 2.11 6.23
CA GLY A 43 -8.92 3.43 5.66
C GLY A 43 -7.78 4.01 4.86
N PHE A 44 -6.54 3.85 5.32
CA PHE A 44 -5.40 4.40 4.58
C PHE A 44 -5.23 3.70 3.22
N ASP A 45 -5.32 2.37 3.18
CA ASP A 45 -5.24 1.62 1.92
C ASP A 45 -6.33 2.01 0.94
N ALA A 46 -7.56 2.22 1.43
CA ALA A 46 -8.67 2.65 0.58
C ALA A 46 -8.41 4.04 -0.01
N CYS A 47 -7.88 4.97 0.78
CA CYS A 47 -7.53 6.30 0.33
C CYS A 47 -6.37 6.28 -0.67
N ALA A 48 -5.36 5.45 -0.42
CA ALA A 48 -4.24 5.29 -1.35
C ALA A 48 -4.72 4.73 -2.70
N ALA A 49 -5.61 3.75 -2.69
CA ALA A 49 -6.20 3.21 -3.91
C ALA A 49 -6.94 4.28 -4.71
N THR A 50 -7.71 5.12 -4.02
CA THR A 50 -8.44 6.23 -4.64
C THR A 50 -7.48 7.23 -5.29
N VAL A 51 -6.42 7.61 -4.60
CA VAL A 51 -5.42 8.55 -5.13
C VAL A 51 -4.73 7.99 -6.38
N VAL A 52 -4.30 6.74 -6.35
CA VAL A 52 -3.67 6.11 -7.51
C VAL A 52 -4.65 6.03 -8.68
N TRP A 53 -5.90 5.67 -8.40
CA TRP A 53 -6.95 5.58 -9.43
C TRP A 53 -7.22 6.93 -10.07
N GLU A 54 -7.28 8.01 -9.30
CA GLU A 54 -7.43 9.38 -9.81
C GLU A 54 -6.24 9.78 -10.69
N LEU A 55 -5.02 9.51 -10.24
CA LEU A 55 -3.80 9.88 -10.96
C LEU A 55 -3.61 9.09 -12.25
N LYS A 56 -4.22 7.93 -12.38
CA LYS A 56 -4.18 7.14 -13.61
C LYS A 56 -4.80 7.90 -14.79
N LYS A 57 -5.71 8.81 -14.56
CA LYS A 57 -6.28 9.65 -15.63
C LYS A 57 -5.22 10.55 -16.26
N LYS A 58 -4.30 11.08 -15.44
CA LYS A 58 -3.21 11.92 -15.90
C LYS A 58 -2.01 11.11 -16.37
N TYR A 59 -1.78 9.96 -15.77
CA TYR A 59 -0.66 9.07 -16.06
C TYR A 59 -1.18 7.68 -16.41
N PRO A 60 -1.66 7.47 -17.66
CA PRO A 60 -2.39 6.23 -17.99
C PRO A 60 -1.55 4.96 -17.97
N THR A 61 -0.23 5.08 -17.92
CA THR A 61 0.68 3.93 -17.88
C THR A 61 0.89 3.35 -16.48
N ILE A 62 0.46 4.05 -15.42
CA ILE A 62 0.58 3.49 -14.07
C ILE A 62 -0.46 2.39 -13.85
N ARG A 63 -0.14 1.47 -12.96
CA ARG A 63 -0.97 0.31 -12.67
C ARG A 63 -1.11 0.11 -11.16
N SER A 64 -2.32 -0.07 -10.69
CA SER A 64 -2.59 -0.46 -9.31
C SER A 64 -3.00 -1.93 -9.26
N THR A 65 -2.41 -2.68 -8.34
CA THR A 65 -2.69 -4.10 -8.16
C THR A 65 -3.15 -4.35 -6.73
N LEU A 66 -4.33 -4.96 -6.60
CA LEU A 66 -4.83 -5.42 -5.31
C LEU A 66 -4.18 -6.77 -4.98
N VAL A 67 -3.39 -6.80 -3.92
CA VAL A 67 -2.68 -8.01 -3.47
C VAL A 67 -3.53 -8.72 -2.43
N LEU A 68 -3.95 -9.93 -2.74
CA LEU A 68 -4.93 -10.67 -1.96
C LEU A 68 -4.26 -11.56 -0.91
N PRO A 69 -4.71 -11.51 0.37
CA PRO A 69 -4.24 -12.47 1.38
C PRO A 69 -4.99 -13.81 1.30
N TYR A 70 -6.16 -13.82 0.65
CA TYR A 70 -7.03 -14.99 0.54
C TYR A 70 -7.59 -15.08 -0.87
N LEU A 71 -7.71 -16.32 -1.39
CA LEU A 71 -8.32 -16.57 -2.70
C LEU A 71 -9.85 -16.77 -2.63
N ASP A 72 -10.35 -17.20 -1.50
CA ASP A 72 -11.73 -17.67 -1.32
C ASP A 72 -12.68 -16.56 -0.87
N ARG A 73 -12.28 -15.30 -1.00
CA ARG A 73 -13.06 -14.15 -0.55
C ARG A 73 -13.42 -13.22 -1.70
N THR A 74 -14.67 -12.75 -1.68
CA THR A 74 -15.13 -11.73 -2.60
C THR A 74 -14.48 -10.39 -2.24
N VAL A 75 -13.96 -9.68 -3.24
CA VAL A 75 -13.34 -8.37 -3.07
C VAL A 75 -13.89 -7.39 -4.10
N ASP A 76 -13.95 -6.11 -3.72
CA ASP A 76 -14.24 -5.03 -4.65
C ASP A 76 -12.93 -4.59 -5.30
N ALA A 77 -12.75 -4.93 -6.56
CA ALA A 77 -11.55 -4.62 -7.31
C ALA A 77 -11.75 -3.49 -8.35
N THR A 78 -12.80 -2.69 -8.21
CA THR A 78 -13.17 -1.67 -9.21
C THR A 78 -12.13 -0.56 -9.37
N LYS A 79 -11.34 -0.27 -8.32
CA LYS A 79 -10.29 0.77 -8.35
C LYS A 79 -8.91 0.21 -8.64
N TYR A 80 -8.82 -1.02 -9.16
CA TYR A 80 -7.54 -1.67 -9.41
C TYR A 80 -7.47 -2.18 -10.84
N ALA A 81 -6.28 -2.13 -11.44
CA ALA A 81 -6.06 -2.69 -12.77
C ALA A 81 -6.10 -4.22 -12.76
N GLY A 82 -5.78 -4.83 -11.63
CA GLY A 82 -5.81 -6.28 -11.48
C GLY A 82 -5.63 -6.72 -10.04
N THR A 83 -5.66 -8.03 -9.84
CA THR A 83 -5.43 -8.67 -8.55
C THR A 83 -4.26 -9.62 -8.64
N LEU A 84 -3.61 -9.88 -7.50
CA LEU A 84 -2.51 -10.83 -7.41
C LEU A 84 -2.59 -11.56 -6.06
N TYR A 85 -2.43 -12.87 -6.09
CA TYR A 85 -2.30 -13.67 -4.90
C TYR A 85 -0.84 -14.13 -4.77
N PRO A 86 -0.10 -13.64 -3.75
CA PRO A 86 1.28 -14.09 -3.53
C PRO A 86 1.32 -15.55 -3.06
N PRO A 87 2.49 -16.20 -3.02
CA PRO A 87 2.58 -17.62 -2.63
C PRO A 87 2.35 -17.80 -1.13
N LEU A 88 1.09 -17.77 -0.70
CA LEU A 88 0.66 -17.87 0.70
C LEU A 88 -0.04 -19.16 1.05
N GLU A 89 -0.05 -20.17 0.16
CA GLU A 89 -0.82 -21.40 0.33
C GLU A 89 -0.39 -22.18 1.58
N GLN A 90 0.88 -22.08 1.96
CA GLN A 90 1.42 -22.76 3.15
C GLN A 90 1.33 -21.92 4.42
N VAL A 91 0.82 -20.69 4.32
CA VAL A 91 0.72 -19.77 5.46
C VAL A 91 -0.60 -20.00 6.18
N PRO A 92 -0.59 -20.20 7.52
CA PRO A 92 -1.85 -20.26 8.27
C PRO A 92 -2.69 -19.01 8.05
N MET A 93 -4.01 -19.17 7.93
CA MET A 93 -4.91 -18.06 7.59
C MET A 93 -4.78 -16.86 8.53
N ARG A 94 -4.53 -17.12 9.83
CA ARG A 94 -4.38 -16.05 10.82
C ARG A 94 -3.15 -15.14 10.57
N TYR A 95 -2.20 -15.59 9.75
CA TYR A 95 -1.00 -14.82 9.40
C TYR A 95 -1.02 -14.30 7.97
N ALA A 96 -2.07 -14.60 7.21
CA ALA A 96 -2.11 -14.30 5.77
C ALA A 96 -1.99 -12.81 5.47
N ILE A 97 -2.71 -11.96 6.22
CA ILE A 97 -2.66 -10.50 6.03
C ILE A 97 -1.26 -9.98 6.32
N SER A 98 -0.65 -10.39 7.43
CA SER A 98 0.70 -9.98 7.81
C SER A 98 1.74 -10.43 6.76
N LYS A 99 1.64 -11.66 6.30
CA LYS A 99 2.57 -12.20 5.29
C LYS A 99 2.36 -11.56 3.92
N ARG A 100 1.13 -11.23 3.55
CA ARG A 100 0.83 -10.46 2.35
C ARG A 100 1.49 -9.07 2.42
N ASN A 101 1.39 -8.40 3.57
CA ASN A 101 2.04 -7.10 3.78
C ASN A 101 3.57 -7.22 3.64
N ASP A 102 4.17 -8.23 4.24
CA ASP A 102 5.61 -8.49 4.10
C ASP A 102 6.00 -8.70 2.63
N TRP A 103 5.20 -9.45 1.89
CA TRP A 103 5.45 -9.71 0.47
C TRP A 103 5.42 -8.41 -0.34
N MET A 104 4.41 -7.55 -0.12
CA MET A 104 4.33 -6.26 -0.81
C MET A 104 5.57 -5.41 -0.54
N ILE A 105 6.03 -5.37 0.71
CA ILE A 105 7.20 -4.60 1.11
C ILE A 105 8.46 -5.16 0.44
N ARG A 106 8.63 -6.49 0.39
CA ARG A 106 9.78 -7.09 -0.28
C ARG A 106 9.83 -6.75 -1.77
N GLU A 107 8.67 -6.71 -2.42
CA GLU A 107 8.58 -6.42 -3.85
C GLU A 107 8.70 -4.93 -4.19
N ALA A 108 8.49 -4.06 -3.22
CA ALA A 108 8.49 -2.61 -3.44
C ALA A 108 9.89 -2.02 -3.40
N ASP A 109 10.07 -0.92 -4.13
CA ASP A 109 11.24 -0.05 -4.03
C ASP A 109 11.03 1.05 -2.99
N VAL A 110 9.78 1.55 -2.88
CA VAL A 110 9.40 2.63 -1.97
C VAL A 110 8.17 2.23 -1.20
N VAL A 111 8.16 2.55 0.10
CA VAL A 111 7.01 2.36 0.98
C VAL A 111 6.48 3.72 1.41
N VAL A 112 5.25 4.02 1.04
CA VAL A 112 4.53 5.23 1.46
C VAL A 112 3.70 4.87 2.68
N ALA A 113 3.93 5.55 3.79
CA ALA A 113 3.38 5.15 5.07
C ALA A 113 2.62 6.27 5.78
N TYR A 114 1.58 5.88 6.48
CA TYR A 114 0.88 6.72 7.46
C TYR A 114 0.88 5.98 8.80
N VAL A 115 1.97 6.10 9.53
CA VAL A 115 2.16 5.42 10.82
C VAL A 115 2.53 6.47 11.86
N THR A 116 1.66 6.66 12.84
CA THR A 116 1.76 7.70 13.87
C THR A 116 1.94 7.15 15.28
N HIS A 117 1.97 5.83 15.43
CA HIS A 117 2.23 5.15 16.71
C HIS A 117 2.88 3.78 16.46
N ASP A 118 3.43 3.16 17.51
CA ASP A 118 4.30 1.99 17.40
C ASP A 118 3.62 0.64 17.63
N TRP A 119 2.29 0.61 17.58
CA TRP A 119 1.54 -0.63 17.70
C TRP A 119 0.62 -0.85 16.50
N GLY A 120 0.19 -2.11 16.33
CA GLY A 120 -0.73 -2.50 15.27
C GLY A 120 -0.03 -2.96 14.00
N GLY A 121 -0.84 -3.38 13.02
CA GLY A 121 -0.34 -3.97 11.77
C GLY A 121 0.47 -3.00 10.92
N ALA A 122 0.05 -1.73 10.86
CA ALA A 122 0.77 -0.71 10.09
C ALA A 122 2.16 -0.44 10.67
N ALA A 123 2.28 -0.38 12.02
CA ALA A 123 3.56 -0.19 12.69
C ALA A 123 4.48 -1.39 12.46
N LYS A 124 3.95 -2.61 12.48
CA LYS A 124 4.73 -3.83 12.17
C LYS A 124 5.23 -3.82 10.73
N ALA A 125 4.40 -3.41 9.78
CA ALA A 125 4.78 -3.30 8.38
C ALA A 125 5.89 -2.26 8.19
N LEU A 126 5.76 -1.10 8.84
CA LEU A 126 6.81 -0.06 8.79
C LEU A 126 8.13 -0.57 9.36
N ALA A 127 8.10 -1.27 10.50
CA ALA A 127 9.29 -1.86 11.11
C ALA A 127 9.94 -2.88 10.16
N TYR A 128 9.15 -3.69 9.48
CA TYR A 128 9.66 -4.64 8.49
C TYR A 128 10.33 -3.92 7.32
N ALA A 129 9.73 -2.84 6.82
CA ALA A 129 10.31 -2.04 5.75
C ALA A 129 11.66 -1.44 6.14
N LYS A 130 11.79 -0.98 7.40
CA LYS A 130 13.05 -0.48 7.94
C LYS A 130 14.12 -1.58 7.98
N ARG A 131 13.76 -2.78 8.45
CA ARG A 131 14.69 -3.92 8.48
C ARG A 131 15.15 -4.32 7.07
N LYS A 132 14.27 -4.18 6.08
CA LYS A 132 14.60 -4.47 4.67
C LYS A 132 15.29 -3.30 3.97
N LYS A 133 15.56 -2.21 4.68
CA LYS A 133 16.27 -1.02 4.18
C LYS A 133 15.60 -0.42 2.94
N LYS A 134 14.28 -0.43 2.91
CA LYS A 134 13.51 0.20 1.84
C LYS A 134 13.51 1.71 1.99
N GLU A 135 13.36 2.44 0.90
CA GLU A 135 13.06 3.86 0.95
C GLU A 135 11.67 4.02 1.54
N ILE A 136 11.53 4.83 2.60
CA ILE A 136 10.27 5.03 3.31
C ILE A 136 9.93 6.51 3.30
N ILE A 137 8.70 6.82 2.89
CA ILE A 137 8.13 8.16 2.98
C ILE A 137 6.95 8.05 3.93
N ASN A 138 7.16 8.42 5.19
CA ASN A 138 6.10 8.42 6.22
C ASN A 138 5.57 9.83 6.41
N TYR A 139 4.24 9.96 6.56
CA TYR A 139 3.59 11.25 6.76
C TYR A 139 4.16 11.99 7.97
N GLU A 140 4.37 11.28 9.07
CA GLU A 140 5.01 11.81 10.27
C GLU A 140 6.29 11.04 10.57
N LYS A 141 7.27 11.74 11.16
CA LYS A 141 8.48 11.06 11.64
C LYS A 141 8.13 10.28 12.90
N PHE A 142 8.30 9.01 12.80
CA PHE A 142 7.95 8.12 13.91
C PHE A 142 9.00 7.04 14.11
#